data_ef56b9376b870f39741581a60bf7c643
#
_entry.id   ef56b9376b870f39741581a60bf7c643
#
_cell.length_a   1.000
_cell.length_b   1.000
_cell.length_c   1.000
_cell.angle_alpha   90.00
_cell.angle_beta   90.00
_cell.angle_gamma   90.00
#
_symmetry.space_group_name_H-M   'P 1'
#
loop_
_entity.id
_entity.type
_entity.pdbx_description
1 polymer ?
#
loop_
_entity_poly.entity_id
_entity_poly.type
_entity_poly.pdbx_seq_one_letter_code
_entity_poly.pdbx_strand_id
1 'polypeptide(L)'
;AGVFTRSDAVRVACGLLWASFALGLGLFSAGDVPMLTVMVFLPAAFAFVFRAVGLYRTEDQVTAHPSVQAAALAALCFVPPVAAEPQLMLSLIVVFVVFLAVVPRHRAMLLLIPLPSGFVIAPTIINAVHHASEGSWRQLFGDVMVPLSARNGAPDASGFATLAMRAFGVDDTAGNGLAGLSAAGVFGIGVLVLLAVVTVLAVASLFLPFALRASRMMWVVTLSGGALAVASSRIVVAVDDDGPVAGSVLPGVVFALLGLLACVGLVSGMAVHRFSLLRQGNGSQPVLTRLEGRKAKNAKVHAVFARIGRGVLVAVLVAGAVSCPAASAMEPGSNGLHAS
;
A
#
# COMPACT_ATOMS: atom_id res chain seq x y z
N ALA A 1 -9.92 0.77 -0.94
CA ALA A 1 -10.93 -0.27 -0.64
C ALA A 1 -12.28 0.02 -1.30
N GLY A 2 -12.84 1.23 -1.18
CA GLY A 2 -14.18 1.57 -1.69
C GLY A 2 -14.40 1.36 -3.19
N VAL A 3 -13.35 1.28 -3.99
CA VAL A 3 -13.42 0.98 -5.43
C VAL A 3 -13.61 -0.51 -5.70
N PHE A 4 -13.03 -1.36 -4.84
CA PHE A 4 -12.99 -2.81 -5.06
C PHE A 4 -14.10 -3.57 -4.34
N THR A 5 -14.59 -3.08 -3.21
CA THR A 5 -15.59 -3.79 -2.40
C THR A 5 -16.78 -2.91 -2.03
N ARG A 6 -17.96 -3.54 -1.93
CA ARG A 6 -19.19 -2.91 -1.41
C ARG A 6 -19.34 -3.06 0.10
N SER A 7 -18.54 -3.92 0.73
CA SER A 7 -18.63 -4.15 2.18
C SER A 7 -18.10 -2.96 2.95
N ASP A 8 -18.97 -2.25 3.66
CA ASP A 8 -18.60 -1.09 4.47
C ASP A 8 -17.63 -1.47 5.60
N ALA A 9 -17.79 -2.66 6.20
CA ALA A 9 -16.87 -3.15 7.21
C ALA A 9 -15.44 -3.30 6.68
N VAL A 10 -15.25 -3.85 5.46
CA VAL A 10 -13.93 -3.97 4.81
C VAL A 10 -13.38 -2.60 4.45
N ARG A 11 -14.23 -1.67 3.98
CA ARG A 11 -13.81 -0.31 3.65
C ARG A 11 -13.28 0.42 4.88
N VAL A 12 -14.04 0.36 5.98
CA VAL A 12 -13.66 0.99 7.25
C VAL A 12 -12.37 0.35 7.80
N ALA A 13 -12.30 -1.00 7.83
CA ALA A 13 -11.11 -1.69 8.33
C ALA A 13 -9.84 -1.34 7.53
N CYS A 14 -9.91 -1.34 6.18
CA CYS A 14 -8.78 -0.95 5.35
C CYS A 14 -8.43 0.55 5.50
N GLY A 15 -9.44 1.41 5.68
CA GLY A 15 -9.22 2.84 5.92
C GLY A 15 -8.55 3.11 7.27
N LEU A 16 -8.99 2.45 8.33
CA LEU A 16 -8.39 2.53 9.65
C LEU A 16 -6.95 2.01 9.64
N LEU A 17 -6.71 0.86 8.99
CA LEU A 17 -5.37 0.31 8.87
C LEU A 17 -4.43 1.23 8.07
N TRP A 18 -4.94 1.85 7.01
CA TRP A 18 -4.15 2.84 6.26
C TRP A 18 -3.80 4.07 7.10
N ALA A 19 -4.76 4.60 7.85
CA ALA A 19 -4.51 5.73 8.75
C ALA A 19 -3.55 5.36 9.89
N SER A 20 -3.66 4.13 10.42
CA SER A 20 -2.74 3.66 11.48
C SER A 20 -1.31 3.47 10.98
N PHE A 21 -1.09 3.20 9.70
CA PHE A 21 0.26 3.20 9.13
C PHE A 21 0.92 4.58 9.22
N ALA A 22 0.19 5.68 9.04
CA ALA A 22 0.74 7.02 9.20
C ALA A 22 1.25 7.27 10.63
N LEU A 23 0.53 6.74 11.63
CA LEU A 23 0.93 6.80 13.03
C LEU A 23 2.11 5.86 13.32
N GLY A 24 2.04 4.61 12.86
CA GLY A 24 3.08 3.60 13.09
C GLY A 24 4.41 3.91 12.39
N LEU A 25 4.36 4.63 11.26
CA LEU A 25 5.55 5.13 10.57
C LEU A 25 6.13 6.41 11.22
N GLY A 26 5.52 6.92 12.28
CA GLY A 26 5.98 8.09 13.00
C GLY A 26 5.88 9.40 12.21
N LEU A 27 5.01 9.49 11.17
CA LEU A 27 4.93 10.65 10.30
C LEU A 27 4.44 11.90 11.03
N PHE A 28 3.53 11.73 11.98
CA PHE A 28 3.01 12.84 12.78
C PHE A 28 4.04 13.35 13.80
N SER A 29 4.75 12.45 14.48
CA SER A 29 5.79 12.82 15.45
C SER A 29 6.99 13.48 14.77
N ALA A 30 7.31 13.07 13.54
CA ALA A 30 8.37 13.68 12.74
C ALA A 30 7.96 14.97 12.04
N GLY A 31 6.66 15.32 12.03
CA GLY A 31 6.16 16.47 11.26
C GLY A 31 6.34 16.32 9.75
N ASP A 32 6.38 15.09 9.23
CA ASP A 32 6.66 14.76 7.83
C ASP A 32 5.44 15.07 6.94
N VAL A 33 5.24 16.35 6.65
CA VAL A 33 4.16 16.83 5.79
C VAL A 33 4.23 16.26 4.37
N PRO A 34 5.40 16.12 3.71
CA PRO A 34 5.52 15.48 2.41
C PRO A 34 4.93 14.07 2.41
N MET A 35 5.35 13.21 3.34
CA MET A 35 4.84 11.85 3.42
C MET A 35 3.37 11.76 3.81
N LEU A 36 2.87 12.65 4.67
CA LEU A 36 1.44 12.76 4.98
C LEU A 36 0.64 13.12 3.72
N THR A 37 1.17 14.02 2.87
CA THR A 37 0.57 14.36 1.57
C THR A 37 0.50 13.13 0.67
N VAL A 38 1.58 12.35 0.58
CA VAL A 38 1.60 11.08 -0.16
C VAL A 38 0.51 10.13 0.34
N MET A 39 0.41 9.94 1.66
CA MET A 39 -0.58 9.03 2.25
C MET A 39 -2.04 9.45 2.01
N VAL A 40 -2.32 10.74 1.91
CA VAL A 40 -3.67 11.25 1.64
C VAL A 40 -4.05 11.09 0.16
N PHE A 41 -3.20 11.55 -0.74
CA PHE A 41 -3.54 11.64 -2.16
C PHE A 41 -3.31 10.36 -2.96
N LEU A 42 -2.33 9.55 -2.59
CA LEU A 42 -1.96 8.36 -3.35
C LEU A 42 -3.09 7.31 -3.43
N PRO A 43 -3.81 6.95 -2.34
CA PRO A 43 -4.94 6.04 -2.42
C PRO A 43 -6.09 6.57 -3.27
N ALA A 44 -6.35 7.89 -3.21
CA ALA A 44 -7.36 8.54 -4.01
C ALA A 44 -7.00 8.51 -5.49
N ALA A 45 -5.74 8.83 -5.84
CA ALA A 45 -5.23 8.79 -7.20
C ALA A 45 -5.41 7.41 -7.83
N PHE A 46 -4.97 6.34 -7.16
CA PHE A 46 -5.17 4.97 -7.65
C PHE A 46 -6.64 4.56 -7.73
N ALA A 47 -7.47 4.98 -6.77
CA ALA A 47 -8.92 4.74 -6.84
C ALA A 47 -9.52 5.33 -8.12
N PHE A 48 -9.12 6.53 -8.51
CA PHE A 48 -9.54 7.16 -9.74
C PHE A 48 -8.94 6.51 -10.99
N VAL A 49 -7.69 6.01 -10.96
CA VAL A 49 -7.12 5.21 -12.06
C VAL A 49 -7.98 3.99 -12.36
N PHE A 50 -8.35 3.22 -11.33
CA PHE A 50 -9.20 2.03 -11.51
C PHE A 50 -10.59 2.38 -12.05
N ARG A 51 -11.16 3.51 -11.63
CA ARG A 51 -12.42 4.02 -12.19
C ARG A 51 -12.27 4.49 -13.63
N ALA A 52 -11.15 5.12 -13.98
CA ALA A 52 -10.89 5.59 -15.34
C ALA A 52 -10.85 4.45 -16.35
N VAL A 53 -10.23 3.33 -15.99
CA VAL A 53 -10.12 2.15 -16.88
C VAL A 53 -11.27 1.14 -16.74
N GLY A 54 -12.25 1.41 -15.87
CA GLY A 54 -13.41 0.53 -15.68
C GLY A 54 -13.11 -0.75 -14.89
N LEU A 55 -12.00 -0.82 -14.14
CA LEU A 55 -11.62 -1.95 -13.30
C LEU A 55 -12.08 -1.77 -11.85
N TYR A 56 -13.26 -1.21 -11.65
CA TYR A 56 -13.87 -1.04 -10.33
C TYR A 56 -15.07 -1.99 -10.17
N ARG A 57 -15.51 -2.19 -8.92
CA ARG A 57 -16.60 -3.12 -8.58
C ARG A 57 -16.35 -4.54 -9.13
N THR A 58 -15.17 -5.06 -8.86
CA THR A 58 -14.75 -6.40 -9.30
C THR A 58 -15.68 -7.52 -8.81
N GLU A 59 -16.54 -7.23 -7.85
CA GLU A 59 -17.58 -8.12 -7.33
C GLU A 59 -18.78 -8.26 -8.28
N ASP A 60 -19.02 -7.28 -9.15
CA ASP A 60 -20.11 -7.30 -10.10
C ASP A 60 -19.64 -7.96 -11.41
N GLN A 61 -20.46 -8.83 -11.98
CA GLN A 61 -20.20 -9.42 -13.30
C GLN A 61 -20.43 -8.40 -14.44
N VAL A 62 -20.91 -7.21 -14.12
CA VAL A 62 -21.18 -6.13 -15.07
C VAL A 62 -19.90 -5.36 -15.34
N THR A 63 -19.55 -5.19 -16.61
CA THR A 63 -18.43 -4.33 -17.01
C THR A 63 -18.71 -2.88 -16.63
N ALA A 64 -17.90 -2.34 -15.75
CA ALA A 64 -17.99 -0.95 -15.36
C ALA A 64 -17.56 -0.03 -16.52
N HIS A 65 -18.26 1.10 -16.69
CA HIS A 65 -17.94 2.06 -17.75
C HIS A 65 -16.69 2.86 -17.40
N PRO A 66 -15.75 3.06 -18.35
CA PRO A 66 -14.62 3.94 -18.15
C PRO A 66 -15.07 5.40 -18.03
N SER A 67 -14.32 6.21 -17.28
CA SER A 67 -14.69 7.60 -17.00
C SER A 67 -13.51 8.54 -17.23
N VAL A 68 -13.68 9.47 -18.18
CA VAL A 68 -12.69 10.52 -18.46
C VAL A 68 -12.52 11.46 -17.25
N GLN A 69 -13.62 11.77 -16.56
CA GLN A 69 -13.57 12.57 -15.33
C GLN A 69 -12.71 11.91 -14.25
N ALA A 70 -12.82 10.58 -14.12
CA ALA A 70 -11.97 9.85 -13.19
C ALA A 70 -10.49 9.89 -13.62
N ALA A 71 -10.20 9.87 -14.92
CA ALA A 71 -8.82 10.02 -15.40
C ALA A 71 -8.25 11.40 -15.07
N ALA A 72 -9.03 12.47 -15.27
CA ALA A 72 -8.63 13.82 -14.92
C ALA A 72 -8.40 13.98 -13.40
N LEU A 73 -9.31 13.44 -12.57
CA LEU A 73 -9.14 13.45 -11.12
C LEU A 73 -7.92 12.62 -10.67
N ALA A 74 -7.65 11.47 -11.31
CA ALA A 74 -6.44 10.71 -11.04
C ALA A 74 -5.18 11.54 -11.34
N ALA A 75 -5.16 12.20 -12.50
CA ALA A 75 -4.04 13.04 -12.91
C ALA A 75 -3.77 14.17 -11.91
N LEU A 76 -4.81 14.86 -11.45
CA LEU A 76 -4.69 15.90 -10.43
C LEU A 76 -4.25 15.35 -9.07
N CYS A 77 -4.77 14.19 -8.66
CA CYS A 77 -4.41 13.58 -7.37
C CYS A 77 -2.98 13.03 -7.34
N PHE A 78 -2.33 12.77 -8.48
CA PHE A 78 -0.91 12.39 -8.51
C PHE A 78 0.05 13.57 -8.38
N VAL A 79 -0.38 14.79 -8.66
CA VAL A 79 0.48 15.99 -8.58
C VAL A 79 1.03 16.21 -7.17
N PRO A 80 0.21 16.28 -6.09
CA PRO A 80 0.73 16.53 -4.76
C PRO A 80 1.74 15.47 -4.26
N PRO A 81 1.49 14.16 -4.36
CA PRO A 81 2.45 13.16 -3.89
C PRO A 81 3.77 13.16 -4.68
N VAL A 82 3.73 13.43 -5.99
CA VAL A 82 4.94 13.50 -6.81
C VAL A 82 5.72 14.78 -6.56
N ALA A 83 5.03 15.90 -6.31
CA ALA A 83 5.67 17.15 -5.92
C ALA A 83 6.31 17.06 -4.51
N ALA A 84 5.65 16.36 -3.57
CA ALA A 84 6.14 16.15 -2.22
C ALA A 84 7.34 15.19 -2.19
N GLU A 85 7.26 14.09 -2.95
CA GLU A 85 8.26 13.02 -2.99
C GLU A 85 8.63 12.69 -4.45
N PRO A 86 9.62 13.40 -5.02
CA PRO A 86 10.01 13.26 -6.44
C PRO A 86 10.39 11.84 -6.85
N GLN A 87 11.01 11.07 -5.96
CA GLN A 87 11.39 9.68 -6.21
C GLN A 87 10.21 8.75 -6.57
N LEU A 88 8.98 9.07 -6.12
CA LEU A 88 7.78 8.31 -6.47
C LEU A 88 7.51 8.29 -7.97
N MET A 89 7.97 9.30 -8.70
CA MET A 89 7.80 9.36 -10.15
C MET A 89 8.44 8.16 -10.85
N LEU A 90 9.57 7.65 -10.36
CA LEU A 90 10.23 6.46 -10.90
C LEU A 90 9.33 5.23 -10.81
N SER A 91 8.75 4.98 -9.64
CA SER A 91 7.81 3.87 -9.46
C SER A 91 6.53 4.06 -10.27
N LEU A 92 6.02 5.28 -10.38
CA LEU A 92 4.84 5.58 -11.19
C LEU A 92 5.08 5.32 -12.68
N ILE A 93 6.25 5.69 -13.22
CA ILE A 93 6.60 5.37 -14.61
C ILE A 93 6.54 3.86 -14.84
N VAL A 94 7.19 3.07 -13.98
CA VAL A 94 7.18 1.60 -14.08
C VAL A 94 5.74 1.07 -14.02
N VAL A 95 4.95 1.53 -13.04
CA VAL A 95 3.56 1.12 -12.86
C VAL A 95 2.71 1.45 -14.09
N PHE A 96 2.79 2.68 -14.61
CA PHE A 96 1.99 3.08 -15.77
C PHE A 96 2.40 2.38 -17.06
N VAL A 97 3.70 2.12 -17.28
CA VAL A 97 4.18 1.32 -18.42
C VAL A 97 3.60 -0.10 -18.37
N VAL A 98 3.63 -0.74 -17.19
CA VAL A 98 3.04 -2.09 -17.04
C VAL A 98 1.51 -2.04 -17.14
N PHE A 99 0.85 -1.00 -16.61
CA PHE A 99 -0.60 -0.84 -16.75
C PHE A 99 -1.03 -0.69 -18.21
N LEU A 100 -0.26 0.04 -19.01
CA LEU A 100 -0.48 0.15 -20.46
C LEU A 100 -0.37 -1.21 -21.18
N ALA A 101 0.51 -2.09 -20.72
CA ALA A 101 0.64 -3.44 -21.27
C ALA A 101 -0.53 -4.36 -20.84
N VAL A 102 -0.97 -4.26 -19.58
CA VAL A 102 -2.00 -5.14 -18.98
C VAL A 102 -3.43 -4.75 -19.40
N VAL A 103 -3.69 -3.44 -19.58
CA VAL A 103 -5.01 -2.93 -19.92
C VAL A 103 -5.18 -2.84 -21.44
N PRO A 104 -6.03 -3.69 -22.06
CA PRO A 104 -6.15 -3.75 -23.53
C PRO A 104 -6.94 -2.59 -24.13
N ARG A 105 -7.84 -1.97 -23.35
CA ARG A 105 -8.73 -0.89 -23.79
C ARG A 105 -8.45 0.39 -23.00
N HIS A 106 -8.74 1.56 -23.63
CA HIS A 106 -8.61 2.89 -22.99
C HIS A 106 -7.17 3.27 -22.57
N ARG A 107 -6.15 2.78 -23.29
CA ARG A 107 -4.73 3.08 -23.03
C ARG A 107 -4.41 4.58 -23.05
N ALA A 108 -5.09 5.34 -23.92
CA ALA A 108 -4.92 6.78 -23.99
C ALA A 108 -5.20 7.50 -22.66
N MET A 109 -6.18 7.04 -21.88
CA MET A 109 -6.46 7.61 -20.56
C MET A 109 -5.31 7.37 -19.58
N LEU A 110 -4.68 6.17 -19.63
CA LEU A 110 -3.53 5.86 -18.78
C LEU A 110 -2.29 6.68 -19.14
N LEU A 111 -2.10 7.02 -20.41
CA LEU A 111 -1.01 7.89 -20.85
C LEU A 111 -1.17 9.33 -20.36
N LEU A 112 -2.42 9.83 -20.32
CA LEU A 112 -2.71 11.19 -19.89
C LEU A 112 -2.58 11.40 -18.37
N ILE A 113 -2.77 10.36 -17.57
CA ILE A 113 -2.77 10.48 -16.09
C ILE A 113 -1.41 10.96 -15.54
N PRO A 114 -0.24 10.42 -15.90
CA PRO A 114 1.04 10.86 -15.35
C PRO A 114 1.55 12.19 -15.90
N LEU A 115 0.97 12.73 -16.98
CA LEU A 115 1.48 13.94 -17.62
C LEU A 115 1.53 15.17 -16.71
N PRO A 116 0.46 15.54 -15.97
CA PRO A 116 0.52 16.72 -15.10
C PRO A 116 1.60 16.59 -14.02
N SER A 117 1.75 15.41 -13.41
CA SER A 117 2.80 15.13 -12.44
C SER A 117 4.19 15.23 -13.07
N GLY A 118 4.34 14.72 -14.31
CA GLY A 118 5.57 14.83 -15.08
C GLY A 118 5.95 16.29 -15.37
N PHE A 119 5.00 17.15 -15.72
CA PHE A 119 5.25 18.57 -15.94
C PHE A 119 5.68 19.30 -14.68
N VAL A 120 5.05 18.99 -13.54
CA VAL A 120 5.40 19.62 -12.25
C VAL A 120 6.83 19.27 -11.82
N ILE A 121 7.25 18.02 -12.02
CA ILE A 121 8.59 17.58 -11.63
C ILE A 121 9.64 17.80 -12.72
N ALA A 122 9.24 18.18 -13.93
CA ALA A 122 10.16 18.37 -15.07
C ALA A 122 11.37 19.26 -14.75
N PRO A 123 11.23 20.42 -14.08
CA PRO A 123 12.39 21.25 -13.74
C PRO A 123 13.40 20.49 -12.86
N THR A 124 12.92 19.74 -11.87
CA THR A 124 13.76 18.93 -10.96
C THR A 124 14.50 17.83 -11.72
N ILE A 125 13.81 17.14 -12.64
CA ILE A 125 14.42 16.08 -13.47
C ILE A 125 15.43 16.68 -14.43
N ILE A 126 15.11 17.80 -15.09
CA ILE A 126 16.03 18.47 -16.02
C ILE A 126 17.30 18.90 -15.28
N ASN A 127 17.17 19.48 -14.09
CA ASN A 127 18.32 19.86 -13.26
C ASN A 127 19.15 18.63 -12.87
N ALA A 128 18.51 17.56 -12.43
CA ALA A 128 19.16 16.30 -12.05
C ALA A 128 19.93 15.66 -13.22
N VAL A 129 19.37 15.72 -14.43
CA VAL A 129 20.02 15.22 -15.66
C VAL A 129 21.15 16.13 -16.10
N HIS A 130 20.94 17.44 -16.07
CA HIS A 130 21.96 18.43 -16.51
C HIS A 130 23.23 18.36 -15.65
N HIS A 131 23.06 18.16 -14.33
CA HIS A 131 24.18 18.05 -13.38
C HIS A 131 24.40 16.58 -12.94
N ALA A 132 24.09 15.61 -13.80
CA ALA A 132 24.20 14.19 -13.45
C ALA A 132 25.65 13.77 -13.14
N SER A 133 26.64 14.38 -13.80
CA SER A 133 28.06 14.17 -13.52
C SER A 133 28.50 14.62 -12.14
N GLU A 134 27.80 15.60 -11.56
CA GLU A 134 28.02 16.12 -10.21
C GLU A 134 27.26 15.33 -9.13
N GLY A 135 26.46 14.33 -9.54
CA GLY A 135 25.66 13.52 -8.62
C GLY A 135 24.34 14.15 -8.17
N SER A 136 23.88 15.25 -8.79
CA SER A 136 22.67 15.98 -8.41
C SER A 136 21.40 15.11 -8.48
N TRP A 137 21.38 14.05 -9.30
CA TRP A 137 20.28 13.09 -9.38
C TRP A 137 20.02 12.36 -8.06
N ARG A 138 21.03 12.27 -7.17
CA ARG A 138 20.90 11.62 -5.85
C ARG A 138 19.95 12.39 -4.95
N GLN A 139 19.83 13.70 -5.13
CA GLN A 139 18.91 14.55 -4.37
C GLN A 139 17.44 14.18 -4.57
N LEU A 140 17.09 13.50 -5.70
CA LEU A 140 15.74 12.97 -5.90
C LEU A 140 15.32 11.94 -4.85
N PHE A 141 16.28 11.31 -4.20
CA PHE A 141 16.07 10.28 -3.17
C PHE A 141 16.21 10.83 -1.75
N GLY A 142 16.54 12.11 -1.63
CA GLY A 142 16.65 12.79 -0.33
C GLY A 142 15.28 13.18 0.22
N ASP A 143 15.22 13.31 1.53
CA ASP A 143 14.07 13.88 2.23
C ASP A 143 14.34 15.38 2.43
N VAL A 144 13.41 16.23 1.96
CA VAL A 144 13.60 17.69 1.97
C VAL A 144 13.34 18.30 3.35
N MET A 145 12.56 17.64 4.19
CA MET A 145 12.02 18.25 5.42
C MET A 145 12.60 17.66 6.70
N VAL A 146 13.19 16.48 6.66
CA VAL A 146 13.74 15.80 7.86
C VAL A 146 15.25 15.70 7.74
N PRO A 147 16.02 15.97 8.81
CA PRO A 147 17.45 15.72 8.82
C PRO A 147 17.73 14.26 8.44
N LEU A 148 18.44 14.06 7.33
CA LEU A 148 18.65 12.76 6.71
C LEU A 148 19.34 11.77 7.68
N SER A 149 20.31 12.25 8.44
CA SER A 149 21.07 11.48 9.44
C SER A 149 20.19 10.87 10.54
N ALA A 150 19.17 11.58 10.97
CA ALA A 150 18.31 11.13 12.07
C ALA A 150 17.38 9.97 11.69
N ARG A 151 17.11 9.77 10.41
CA ARG A 151 16.06 8.83 9.95
C ARG A 151 16.56 7.72 9.04
N ASN A 152 17.49 8.00 8.17
CA ASN A 152 17.85 7.09 7.08
C ASN A 152 19.09 6.22 7.38
N GLY A 153 19.98 6.66 8.27
CA GLY A 153 21.20 5.95 8.61
C GLY A 153 22.14 5.68 7.43
N ALA A 154 23.11 4.79 7.63
CA ALA A 154 24.05 4.39 6.60
C ALA A 154 23.39 3.56 5.48
N PRO A 155 23.95 3.59 4.25
CA PRO A 155 23.52 2.73 3.15
C PRO A 155 23.54 1.26 3.54
N ASP A 156 22.45 0.56 3.26
CA ASP A 156 22.23 -0.80 3.72
C ASP A 156 21.83 -1.72 2.54
N ALA A 157 22.35 -2.95 2.56
CA ALA A 157 22.00 -4.00 1.60
C ALA A 157 20.76 -4.81 1.98
N SER A 158 20.01 -4.38 3.01
CA SER A 158 18.81 -5.04 3.51
C SER A 158 17.76 -5.24 2.42
N GLY A 159 16.98 -6.31 2.56
CA GLY A 159 15.82 -6.57 1.72
C GLY A 159 14.62 -5.71 2.12
N PHE A 160 13.59 -5.67 1.24
CA PHE A 160 12.38 -4.87 1.47
C PHE A 160 11.70 -5.16 2.81
N ALA A 161 11.64 -6.42 3.25
CA ALA A 161 10.98 -6.78 4.51
C ALA A 161 11.67 -6.12 5.73
N THR A 162 13.00 -6.13 5.76
CA THR A 162 13.79 -5.49 6.82
C THR A 162 13.62 -3.96 6.79
N LEU A 163 13.66 -3.36 5.58
CA LEU A 163 13.44 -1.93 5.41
C LEU A 163 12.03 -1.50 5.86
N ALA A 164 11.01 -2.32 5.53
CA ALA A 164 9.64 -2.06 5.98
C ALA A 164 9.54 -2.14 7.51
N MET A 165 10.17 -3.13 8.15
CA MET A 165 10.18 -3.24 9.61
C MET A 165 10.89 -2.06 10.27
N ARG A 166 12.05 -1.67 9.76
CA ARG A 166 12.79 -0.48 10.24
C ARG A 166 11.94 0.79 10.11
N ALA A 167 11.20 0.95 9.00
CA ALA A 167 10.31 2.10 8.82
C ALA A 167 9.20 2.17 9.90
N PHE A 168 8.80 1.02 10.47
CA PHE A 168 7.88 0.96 11.61
C PHE A 168 8.57 1.02 12.98
N GLY A 169 9.84 1.43 13.07
CA GLY A 169 10.58 1.54 14.33
C GLY A 169 11.04 0.19 14.90
N VAL A 170 10.95 -0.88 14.12
CA VAL A 170 11.45 -2.20 14.53
C VAL A 170 12.88 -2.36 14.02
N ASP A 171 13.85 -1.99 14.84
CA ASP A 171 15.25 -2.03 14.47
C ASP A 171 15.85 -3.43 14.68
N ASP A 172 16.49 -3.97 13.65
CA ASP A 172 17.31 -5.19 13.74
C ASP A 172 18.79 -4.80 13.79
N THR A 173 19.15 -3.98 14.77
CA THR A 173 20.52 -3.48 14.95
C THR A 173 21.54 -4.57 15.32
N ALA A 174 21.06 -5.75 15.73
CA ALA A 174 21.92 -6.84 16.18
C ALA A 174 22.30 -7.83 15.06
N GLY A 175 21.82 -7.65 13.84
CA GLY A 175 22.13 -8.57 12.71
C GLY A 175 21.60 -10.00 12.87
N ASN A 176 20.73 -10.24 13.84
CA ASN A 176 20.23 -11.56 14.20
C ASN A 176 18.95 -11.98 13.45
N GLY A 177 18.53 -11.23 12.45
CA GLY A 177 17.34 -11.53 11.63
C GLY A 177 16.06 -11.66 12.48
N LEU A 178 15.29 -12.74 12.26
CA LEU A 178 14.04 -12.99 13.00
C LEU A 178 14.23 -13.11 14.53
N ALA A 179 15.43 -13.45 15.00
CA ALA A 179 15.71 -13.51 16.45
C ALA A 179 15.88 -12.12 17.08
N GLY A 180 16.28 -11.11 16.31
CA GLY A 180 16.34 -9.71 16.77
C GLY A 180 14.95 -9.12 17.06
N LEU A 181 13.91 -9.61 16.39
CA LEU A 181 12.52 -9.21 16.64
C LEU A 181 12.02 -9.54 18.04
N SER A 182 12.57 -10.56 18.68
CA SER A 182 12.27 -10.84 20.10
C SER A 182 12.81 -9.75 21.04
N ALA A 183 13.84 -9.03 20.63
CA ALA A 183 14.41 -7.91 21.38
C ALA A 183 13.55 -6.62 21.26
N ALA A 184 12.79 -6.47 20.17
CA ALA A 184 11.84 -5.37 19.97
C ALA A 184 10.54 -5.53 20.79
N GLY A 185 10.41 -6.60 21.57
CA GLY A 185 9.28 -6.87 22.42
C GLY A 185 8.00 -7.29 21.67
N VAL A 186 6.88 -7.25 22.38
CA VAL A 186 5.56 -7.70 21.88
C VAL A 186 5.11 -6.88 20.65
N PHE A 187 5.54 -5.63 20.56
CA PHE A 187 5.18 -4.73 19.47
C PHE A 187 5.84 -5.14 18.14
N GLY A 188 7.14 -5.36 18.13
CA GLY A 188 7.86 -5.79 16.92
C GLY A 188 7.29 -7.10 16.36
N ILE A 189 6.94 -8.05 17.25
CA ILE A 189 6.25 -9.28 16.87
C ILE A 189 4.86 -8.96 16.28
N GLY A 190 4.12 -8.01 16.87
CA GLY A 190 2.81 -7.60 16.38
C GLY A 190 2.87 -7.01 14.97
N VAL A 191 3.81 -6.12 14.69
CA VAL A 191 4.03 -5.53 13.34
C VAL A 191 4.42 -6.61 12.34
N LEU A 192 5.32 -7.52 12.70
CA LEU A 192 5.72 -8.63 11.84
C LEU A 192 4.53 -9.54 11.49
N VAL A 193 3.75 -9.94 12.49
CA VAL A 193 2.54 -10.76 12.27
C VAL A 193 1.55 -10.02 11.37
N LEU A 194 1.34 -8.73 11.58
CA LEU A 194 0.47 -7.91 10.73
C LEU A 194 0.96 -7.88 9.29
N LEU A 195 2.23 -7.58 9.06
CA LEU A 195 2.82 -7.55 7.71
C LEU A 195 2.78 -8.93 7.05
N ALA A 196 3.04 -10.01 7.80
CA ALA A 196 2.94 -11.37 7.30
C ALA A 196 1.50 -11.72 6.89
N VAL A 197 0.49 -11.40 7.72
CA VAL A 197 -0.92 -11.63 7.40
C VAL A 197 -1.34 -10.83 6.16
N VAL A 198 -0.99 -9.55 6.10
CA VAL A 198 -1.27 -8.69 4.93
C VAL A 198 -0.64 -9.26 3.67
N THR A 199 0.62 -9.72 3.75
CA THR A 199 1.33 -10.32 2.62
C THR A 199 0.68 -11.64 2.18
N VAL A 200 0.34 -12.54 3.10
CA VAL A 200 -0.33 -13.81 2.77
C VAL A 200 -1.68 -13.56 2.11
N LEU A 201 -2.48 -12.62 2.60
CA LEU A 201 -3.74 -12.23 1.99
C LEU A 201 -3.53 -11.59 0.61
N ALA A 202 -2.49 -10.77 0.45
CA ALA A 202 -2.15 -10.20 -0.84
C ALA A 202 -1.74 -11.30 -1.85
N VAL A 203 -0.94 -12.29 -1.46
CA VAL A 203 -0.62 -13.46 -2.30
C VAL A 203 -1.90 -14.23 -2.66
N ALA A 204 -2.80 -14.44 -1.70
CA ALA A 204 -4.07 -15.09 -1.96
C ALA A 204 -4.92 -14.37 -3.03
N SER A 205 -4.75 -13.05 -3.20
CA SER A 205 -5.42 -12.28 -4.24
C SER A 205 -5.08 -12.73 -5.67
N LEU A 206 -3.91 -13.32 -5.88
CA LEU A 206 -3.46 -13.82 -7.19
C LEU A 206 -4.23 -15.08 -7.64
N PHE A 207 -4.86 -15.79 -6.71
CA PHE A 207 -5.65 -16.98 -6.98
C PHE A 207 -7.14 -16.69 -7.22
N LEU A 208 -7.54 -15.41 -7.22
CA LEU A 208 -8.93 -14.99 -7.48
C LEU A 208 -9.17 -14.78 -8.98
N PRO A 209 -9.91 -15.67 -9.67
CA PRO A 209 -10.03 -15.65 -11.14
C PRO A 209 -10.71 -14.37 -11.67
N PHE A 210 -11.64 -13.79 -10.90
CA PHE A 210 -12.40 -12.60 -11.33
C PHE A 210 -11.68 -11.28 -11.12
N ALA A 211 -10.74 -11.20 -10.17
CA ALA A 211 -10.01 -9.99 -9.81
C ALA A 211 -8.56 -9.99 -10.29
N LEU A 212 -8.15 -10.97 -11.11
CA LEU A 212 -6.76 -11.18 -11.52
C LEU A 212 -6.10 -9.94 -12.13
N ARG A 213 -6.82 -9.16 -12.94
CA ARG A 213 -6.25 -7.95 -13.55
C ARG A 213 -5.96 -6.88 -12.51
N ALA A 214 -6.95 -6.59 -11.65
CA ALA A 214 -6.79 -5.60 -10.59
C ALA A 214 -5.73 -6.04 -9.57
N SER A 215 -5.70 -7.33 -9.22
CA SER A 215 -4.69 -7.91 -8.33
C SER A 215 -3.29 -7.80 -8.92
N ARG A 216 -3.09 -8.18 -10.19
CA ARG A 216 -1.79 -8.04 -10.88
C ARG A 216 -1.33 -6.59 -10.94
N MET A 217 -2.24 -5.65 -11.23
CA MET A 217 -1.92 -4.22 -11.24
C MET A 217 -1.47 -3.74 -9.85
N MET A 218 -2.14 -4.17 -8.78
CA MET A 218 -1.74 -3.82 -7.41
C MET A 218 -0.42 -4.49 -7.00
N TRP A 219 -0.14 -5.70 -7.47
CA TRP A 219 1.16 -6.34 -7.26
C TRP A 219 2.30 -5.60 -7.96
N VAL A 220 2.06 -5.03 -9.14
CA VAL A 220 3.06 -4.15 -9.80
C VAL A 220 3.34 -2.92 -8.94
N VAL A 221 2.31 -2.32 -8.34
CA VAL A 221 2.48 -1.21 -7.37
C VAL A 221 3.33 -1.66 -6.18
N THR A 222 3.02 -2.82 -5.59
CA THR A 222 3.78 -3.39 -4.46
C THR A 222 5.25 -3.62 -4.82
N LEU A 223 5.50 -4.28 -5.94
CA LEU A 223 6.87 -4.64 -6.35
C LEU A 223 7.68 -3.40 -6.74
N SER A 224 7.08 -2.44 -7.44
CA SER A 224 7.77 -1.20 -7.81
C SER A 224 8.08 -0.34 -6.58
N GLY A 225 7.17 -0.27 -5.59
CA GLY A 225 7.43 0.39 -4.32
C GLY A 225 8.53 -0.29 -3.51
N GLY A 226 8.49 -1.62 -3.41
CA GLY A 226 9.55 -2.39 -2.75
C GLY A 226 10.91 -2.21 -3.42
N ALA A 227 10.94 -2.22 -4.77
CA ALA A 227 12.17 -1.98 -5.52
C ALA A 227 12.70 -0.55 -5.31
N LEU A 228 11.81 0.45 -5.25
CA LEU A 228 12.19 1.83 -4.94
C LEU A 228 12.81 1.93 -3.54
N ALA A 229 12.18 1.33 -2.52
CA ALA A 229 12.70 1.35 -1.15
C ALA A 229 14.10 0.72 -1.07
N VAL A 230 14.30 -0.43 -1.72
CA VAL A 230 15.61 -1.11 -1.78
C VAL A 230 16.64 -0.29 -2.57
N ALA A 231 16.25 0.36 -3.65
CA ALA A 231 17.13 1.23 -4.42
C ALA A 231 17.56 2.45 -3.60
N SER A 232 16.59 3.13 -2.96
CA SER A 232 16.83 4.32 -2.13
C SER A 232 17.78 4.02 -0.97
N SER A 233 17.63 2.87 -0.30
CA SER A 233 18.49 2.47 0.82
C SER A 233 19.97 2.29 0.45
N ARG A 234 20.27 2.11 -0.84
CA ARG A 234 21.64 1.89 -1.34
C ARG A 234 22.28 3.13 -1.94
N ILE A 235 21.50 4.18 -2.17
CA ILE A 235 21.98 5.44 -2.78
C ILE A 235 22.43 6.35 -1.65
N VAL A 236 23.70 6.78 -1.71
CA VAL A 236 24.24 7.81 -0.81
C VAL A 236 23.72 9.17 -1.32
N VAL A 237 22.92 9.84 -0.51
CA VAL A 237 22.35 11.16 -0.83
C VAL A 237 23.17 12.29 -0.27
N ALA A 238 23.68 12.11 0.94
CA ALA A 238 24.49 13.08 1.63
C ALA A 238 25.62 12.39 2.41
N VAL A 239 26.57 13.17 2.88
CA VAL A 239 27.60 12.76 3.84
C VAL A 239 27.49 13.72 5.01
N ASP A 240 27.21 13.18 6.18
CA ASP A 240 27.14 13.91 7.45
C ASP A 240 28.38 13.62 8.29
N ASP A 241 28.51 14.26 9.44
CA ASP A 241 29.64 14.06 10.37
C ASP A 241 29.79 12.57 10.80
N ASP A 242 28.67 11.84 10.88
CA ASP A 242 28.62 10.42 11.23
C ASP A 242 28.87 9.47 10.03
N GLY A 243 29.00 10.00 8.80
CA GLY A 243 29.27 9.21 7.60
C GLY A 243 28.27 9.36 6.46
N PRO A 244 28.28 8.41 5.50
CA PRO A 244 27.37 8.46 4.35
C PRO A 244 25.92 8.16 4.76
N VAL A 245 24.99 8.99 4.29
CA VAL A 245 23.54 8.90 4.57
C VAL A 245 22.80 8.35 3.36
N ALA A 246 21.98 7.34 3.57
CA ALA A 246 21.16 6.72 2.53
C ALA A 246 19.94 7.59 2.15
N GLY A 247 19.38 7.30 0.98
CA GLY A 247 18.12 7.90 0.54
C GLY A 247 16.92 7.42 1.35
N SER A 248 15.82 8.20 1.32
CA SER A 248 14.60 7.90 2.05
C SER A 248 13.92 6.64 1.51
N VAL A 249 13.68 5.67 2.37
CA VAL A 249 13.00 4.41 2.03
C VAL A 249 11.48 4.51 2.17
N LEU A 250 10.98 5.50 2.92
CA LEU A 250 9.57 5.64 3.28
C LEU A 250 8.63 5.73 2.08
N PRO A 251 8.89 6.55 1.05
CA PRO A 251 8.01 6.64 -0.10
C PRO A 251 7.81 5.30 -0.81
N GLY A 252 8.89 4.52 -0.96
CA GLY A 252 8.83 3.18 -1.52
C GLY A 252 8.04 2.20 -0.65
N VAL A 253 8.25 2.23 0.67
CA VAL A 253 7.51 1.38 1.63
C VAL A 253 6.02 1.71 1.61
N VAL A 254 5.65 2.99 1.68
CA VAL A 254 4.24 3.42 1.64
C VAL A 254 3.58 3.03 0.33
N PHE A 255 4.28 3.17 -0.79
CA PHE A 255 3.79 2.75 -2.10
C PHE A 255 3.53 1.24 -2.17
N ALA A 256 4.43 0.42 -1.62
CA ALA A 256 4.27 -1.02 -1.54
C ALA A 256 3.13 -1.44 -0.61
N LEU A 257 3.01 -0.80 0.56
CA LEU A 257 1.92 -1.05 1.51
C LEU A 257 0.55 -0.72 0.92
N LEU A 258 0.44 0.33 0.10
CA LEU A 258 -0.79 0.64 -0.62
C LEU A 258 -1.21 -0.51 -1.54
N GLY A 259 -0.26 -1.06 -2.30
CA GLY A 259 -0.50 -2.20 -3.18
C GLY A 259 -0.95 -3.44 -2.42
N LEU A 260 -0.26 -3.79 -1.33
CA LEU A 260 -0.61 -4.92 -0.46
C LEU A 260 -2.02 -4.74 0.14
N LEU A 261 -2.31 -3.57 0.70
CA LEU A 261 -3.61 -3.29 1.31
C LEU A 261 -4.76 -3.30 0.30
N ALA A 262 -4.50 -2.85 -0.93
CA ALA A 262 -5.47 -2.95 -2.01
C ALA A 262 -5.76 -4.41 -2.38
N CYS A 263 -4.75 -5.28 -2.43
CA CYS A 263 -4.91 -6.73 -2.62
C CYS A 263 -5.73 -7.37 -1.49
N VAL A 264 -5.47 -6.99 -0.23
CA VAL A 264 -6.29 -7.43 0.92
C VAL A 264 -7.74 -7.00 0.76
N GLY A 265 -7.99 -5.76 0.32
CA GLY A 265 -9.33 -5.25 0.03
C GLY A 265 -10.06 -6.05 -1.06
N LEU A 266 -9.34 -6.48 -2.11
CA LEU A 266 -9.87 -7.34 -3.17
C LEU A 266 -10.29 -8.72 -2.64
N VAL A 267 -9.42 -9.39 -1.86
CA VAL A 267 -9.71 -10.71 -1.28
C VAL A 267 -10.90 -10.64 -0.33
N SER A 268 -10.89 -9.66 0.56
CA SER A 268 -11.93 -9.50 1.58
C SER A 268 -13.29 -9.19 0.95
N GLY A 269 -13.32 -8.34 -0.08
CA GLY A 269 -14.53 -8.00 -0.81
C GLY A 269 -15.16 -9.23 -1.49
N MET A 270 -14.36 -10.00 -2.21
CA MET A 270 -14.81 -11.21 -2.91
C MET A 270 -15.34 -12.27 -1.95
N ALA A 271 -14.69 -12.48 -0.80
CA ALA A 271 -15.17 -13.39 0.21
C ALA A 271 -16.57 -13.02 0.70
N VAL A 272 -16.81 -11.72 0.94
CA VAL A 272 -18.11 -11.21 1.40
C VAL A 272 -19.20 -11.40 0.36
N HIS A 273 -18.92 -11.12 -0.92
CA HIS A 273 -19.93 -11.18 -1.98
C HIS A 273 -20.40 -12.61 -2.28
N ARG A 274 -19.50 -13.57 -2.36
CA ARG A 274 -19.84 -14.99 -2.55
C ARG A 274 -20.85 -15.50 -1.51
N PHE A 275 -20.74 -15.03 -0.26
CA PHE A 275 -21.64 -15.45 0.81
C PHE A 275 -22.98 -14.75 0.80
N SER A 276 -23.07 -13.53 0.29
CA SER A 276 -24.36 -12.85 0.12
C SER A 276 -25.21 -13.52 -0.96
N LEU A 277 -24.61 -13.97 -2.06
CA LEU A 277 -25.30 -14.70 -3.13
C LEU A 277 -25.80 -16.07 -2.66
N LEU A 278 -25.02 -16.81 -1.87
CA LEU A 278 -25.46 -18.07 -1.27
C LEU A 278 -26.63 -17.88 -0.30
N ARG A 279 -26.74 -16.70 0.34
CA ARG A 279 -27.86 -16.36 1.23
C ARG A 279 -29.13 -16.00 0.45
N GLN A 280 -29.02 -15.34 -0.70
CA GLN A 280 -30.17 -15.00 -1.54
C GLN A 280 -30.74 -16.20 -2.32
N GLY A 281 -29.90 -17.18 -2.67
CA GLY A 281 -30.34 -18.42 -3.32
C GLY A 281 -31.21 -19.34 -2.47
N ASN A 282 -31.30 -19.11 -1.15
CA ASN A 282 -32.15 -19.90 -0.25
C ASN A 282 -33.60 -19.41 -0.12
N GLY A 283 -33.99 -18.34 -0.86
CA GLY A 283 -35.29 -17.67 -0.66
C GLY A 283 -36.38 -17.98 -1.67
N SER A 284 -36.10 -18.61 -2.81
CA SER A 284 -37.15 -18.83 -3.81
C SER A 284 -36.73 -19.81 -4.90
N GLN A 285 -36.78 -21.11 -4.62
CA GLN A 285 -37.21 -22.15 -5.60
C GLN A 285 -37.55 -23.45 -4.86
N PRO A 286 -38.74 -24.00 -5.09
CA PRO A 286 -39.07 -25.34 -4.59
C PRO A 286 -38.62 -26.39 -5.59
N VAL A 287 -38.16 -27.51 -5.02
CA VAL A 287 -38.09 -28.81 -5.67
C VAL A 287 -36.91 -29.09 -6.60
N LEU A 288 -35.87 -29.67 -6.03
CA LEU A 288 -35.28 -30.92 -6.54
C LEU A 288 -34.55 -31.62 -5.39
N THR A 289 -35.17 -32.62 -4.90
CA THR A 289 -34.98 -33.35 -3.68
C THR A 289 -33.88 -34.39 -3.72
N ARG A 290 -33.25 -34.61 -2.58
CA ARG A 290 -32.46 -35.75 -2.13
C ARG A 290 -30.93 -35.76 -2.36
N LEU A 291 -30.40 -35.22 -3.43
CA LEU A 291 -28.95 -35.04 -3.57
C LEU A 291 -28.46 -33.69 -2.98
N GLU A 292 -29.37 -32.78 -2.72
CA GLU A 292 -29.11 -31.43 -2.18
C GLU A 292 -28.87 -31.40 -0.67
N GLY A 293 -29.38 -32.37 0.08
CA GLY A 293 -29.22 -32.38 1.54
C GLY A 293 -27.78 -32.44 2.03
N ARG A 294 -26.93 -33.17 1.30
CA ARG A 294 -25.48 -33.26 1.61
C ARG A 294 -24.72 -32.01 1.13
N LYS A 295 -25.11 -31.45 -0.02
CA LYS A 295 -24.56 -30.18 -0.52
C LYS A 295 -25.01 -28.98 0.32
N ALA A 296 -26.27 -28.98 0.80
CA ALA A 296 -26.79 -27.93 1.66
C ALA A 296 -26.16 -27.92 3.06
N LYS A 297 -25.84 -29.10 3.62
CA LYS A 297 -25.12 -29.20 4.91
C LYS A 297 -23.69 -28.69 4.80
N ASN A 298 -22.98 -29.01 3.70
CA ASN A 298 -21.66 -28.49 3.43
C ASN A 298 -21.70 -26.98 3.14
N ALA A 299 -22.71 -26.47 2.44
CA ALA A 299 -22.87 -25.03 2.19
C ALA A 299 -23.11 -24.23 3.49
N LYS A 300 -23.88 -24.78 4.45
CA LYS A 300 -24.06 -24.16 5.77
C LYS A 300 -22.76 -24.13 6.58
N VAL A 301 -21.99 -25.22 6.56
CA VAL A 301 -20.68 -25.29 7.23
C VAL A 301 -19.71 -24.30 6.58
N HIS A 302 -19.62 -24.25 5.26
CA HIS A 302 -18.81 -23.26 4.56
C HIS A 302 -19.25 -21.81 4.82
N ALA A 303 -20.55 -21.54 4.95
CA ALA A 303 -21.06 -20.22 5.29
C ALA A 303 -20.70 -19.78 6.71
N VAL A 304 -20.66 -20.73 7.68
CA VAL A 304 -20.22 -20.46 9.05
C VAL A 304 -18.73 -20.20 9.11
N PHE A 305 -17.90 -21.05 8.47
CA PHE A 305 -16.45 -20.83 8.40
C PHE A 305 -16.09 -19.50 7.75
N ALA A 306 -16.83 -19.10 6.76
CA ALA A 306 -16.61 -17.83 6.10
C ALA A 306 -17.03 -16.60 6.94
N ARG A 307 -18.10 -16.71 7.73
CA ARG A 307 -18.44 -15.67 8.72
C ARG A 307 -17.37 -15.53 9.78
N ILE A 308 -16.85 -16.65 10.28
CA ILE A 308 -15.76 -16.68 11.26
C ILE A 308 -14.49 -16.09 10.61
N GLY A 309 -14.09 -16.54 9.43
CA GLY A 309 -12.92 -16.02 8.72
C GLY A 309 -13.01 -14.53 8.43
N ARG A 310 -14.20 -14.02 8.08
CA ARG A 310 -14.46 -12.60 7.90
C ARG A 310 -14.36 -11.81 9.22
N GLY A 311 -14.96 -12.35 10.28
CA GLY A 311 -14.88 -11.75 11.62
C GLY A 311 -13.44 -11.69 12.11
N VAL A 312 -12.68 -12.77 11.93
CA VAL A 312 -11.26 -12.84 12.25
C VAL A 312 -10.45 -11.85 11.40
N LEU A 313 -10.70 -11.77 10.10
CA LEU A 313 -10.00 -10.83 9.22
C LEU A 313 -10.23 -9.38 9.65
N VAL A 314 -11.49 -8.99 9.87
CA VAL A 314 -11.82 -7.63 10.34
C VAL A 314 -11.21 -7.38 11.71
N ALA A 315 -11.26 -8.35 12.62
CA ALA A 315 -10.64 -8.24 13.94
C ALA A 315 -9.12 -8.07 13.87
N VAL A 316 -8.42 -8.81 13.00
CA VAL A 316 -6.97 -8.67 12.78
C VAL A 316 -6.63 -7.31 12.18
N LEU A 317 -7.39 -6.83 11.18
CA LEU A 317 -7.17 -5.51 10.58
C LEU A 317 -7.42 -4.39 11.59
N VAL A 318 -8.46 -4.51 12.42
CA VAL A 318 -8.77 -3.52 13.48
C VAL A 318 -7.75 -3.61 14.61
N ALA A 319 -7.35 -4.80 15.04
CA ALA A 319 -6.30 -4.98 16.05
C ALA A 319 -4.97 -4.38 15.56
N GLY A 320 -4.59 -4.60 14.30
CA GLY A 320 -3.43 -3.96 13.68
C GLY A 320 -3.56 -2.44 13.65
N ALA A 321 -4.75 -1.90 13.34
CA ALA A 321 -5.01 -0.48 13.33
C ALA A 321 -4.92 0.16 14.72
N VAL A 322 -5.20 -0.57 15.77
CA VAL A 322 -5.13 -0.09 17.17
C VAL A 322 -3.73 -0.29 17.76
N SER A 323 -3.04 -1.38 17.41
CA SER A 323 -1.71 -1.68 17.96
C SER A 323 -0.62 -0.71 17.45
N CYS A 324 -0.70 -0.25 16.19
CA CYS A 324 0.26 0.70 15.66
C CYS A 324 0.32 2.03 16.44
N PRO A 325 -0.81 2.75 16.68
CA PRO A 325 -0.78 3.99 17.47
C PRO A 325 -0.52 3.75 18.96
N ALA A 326 -0.95 2.62 19.53
CA ALA A 326 -0.70 2.31 20.92
C ALA A 326 0.79 2.15 21.22
N ALA A 327 1.55 1.67 20.25
CA ALA A 327 2.97 1.49 20.40
C ALA A 327 3.76 2.79 20.27
N SER A 328 3.41 3.65 19.31
CA SER A 328 4.02 4.98 19.19
C SER A 328 3.74 5.85 20.43
N ALA A 329 2.63 5.61 21.14
CA ALA A 329 2.31 6.28 22.39
C ALA A 329 3.06 5.74 23.63
N MET A 330 3.63 4.53 23.54
CA MET A 330 4.36 3.88 24.63
C MET A 330 5.89 4.06 24.57
N GLU A 331 6.43 4.65 23.50
CA GLU A 331 7.87 4.98 23.46
C GLU A 331 8.19 6.08 24.47
N PRO A 332 9.07 5.79 25.47
CA PRO A 332 9.51 6.80 26.43
C PRO A 332 10.37 7.84 25.69
N GLY A 333 9.80 8.99 25.38
CA GLY A 333 10.49 10.09 24.72
C GLY A 333 9.74 10.72 23.54
N SER A 334 8.72 10.04 22.99
CA SER A 334 7.97 10.56 21.83
C SER A 334 6.99 11.69 22.17
N ASN A 335 6.75 11.99 23.45
CA ASN A 335 5.79 13.00 23.89
C ASN A 335 6.39 14.42 24.06
N GLY A 336 7.64 14.60 23.68
CA GLY A 336 8.29 15.90 23.69
C GLY A 336 8.17 16.59 22.33
N LEU A 337 7.17 17.44 22.16
CA LEU A 337 7.34 18.60 21.30
C LEU A 337 8.49 19.41 21.91
N HIS A 338 9.71 19.12 21.53
CA HIS A 338 10.81 20.03 21.77
C HIS A 338 10.60 21.25 20.88
N ALA A 339 9.93 22.25 21.44
CA ALA A 339 10.02 23.61 20.93
C ALA A 339 11.48 24.04 21.10
N SER A 340 12.22 24.06 20.01
CA SER A 340 13.51 24.75 19.89
C SER A 340 13.26 26.20 19.55
#